data_2c193fba547b3658fa6de20e29d19429
#
_entry.id   2c193fba547b3658fa6de20e29d19429
#
_cell.length_a   1.000
_cell.length_b   1.000
_cell.length_c   1.000
_cell.angle_alpha   90.00
_cell.angle_beta   90.00
_cell.angle_gamma   90.00
#
_symmetry.space_group_name_H-M   'P 1'
#
loop_
_entity.id
_entity.type
_entity.pdbx_description
1 polymer ?
#
loop_
_entity_poly.entity_id
_entity_poly.type
_entity_poly.pdbx_seq_one_letter_code
_entity_poly.pdbx_strand_id
1 'polypeptide(L)' 'MLIPYDQLEADTLTRLIEDFVTRDGTDNGDDTPLETRVLRVRQALTKGQALIVFDPESEQCQLMLKHDVPKHLFD' A
#
# COMPACT_ATOMS: atom_id res chain seq x y z
N MET A 1 -11.94 -1.71 6.48
CA MET A 1 -12.58 -2.21 5.24
C MET A 1 -11.55 -2.29 4.14
N LEU A 2 -11.50 -3.40 3.44
CA LEU A 2 -10.56 -3.55 2.35
C LEU A 2 -11.15 -2.97 1.06
N ILE A 3 -10.31 -2.27 0.30
CA ILE A 3 -10.72 -1.66 -0.96
C ILE A 3 -9.85 -2.22 -2.07
N PRO A 4 -10.43 -2.69 -3.17
CA PRO A 4 -9.63 -3.13 -4.30
C PRO A 4 -8.83 -1.96 -4.86
N TYR A 5 -7.57 -2.21 -5.16
CA TYR A 5 -6.70 -1.14 -5.64
C TYR A 5 -7.15 -0.56 -6.98
N ASP A 6 -7.84 -1.36 -7.78
CA ASP A 6 -8.28 -0.91 -9.09
C ASP A 6 -9.51 -0.01 -9.03
N GLN A 7 -10.11 0.17 -7.85
CA GLN A 7 -11.20 1.10 -7.70
C GLN A 7 -10.72 2.50 -7.32
N LEU A 8 -9.44 2.65 -7.09
CA LEU A 8 -8.88 3.96 -6.78
C LEU A 8 -8.40 4.64 -8.05
N GLU A 9 -8.43 5.97 -8.06
CA GLU A 9 -7.86 6.70 -9.16
C GLU A 9 -6.36 6.48 -9.18
N ALA A 10 -5.77 6.53 -10.35
CA ALA A 10 -4.34 6.27 -10.50
C ALA A 10 -3.50 7.21 -9.63
N ASP A 11 -3.88 8.47 -9.56
CA ASP A 11 -3.13 9.43 -8.75
C ASP A 11 -3.23 9.11 -7.26
N THR A 12 -4.41 8.73 -6.79
CA THR A 12 -4.61 8.36 -5.40
C THR A 12 -3.80 7.12 -5.06
N LEU A 13 -3.83 6.13 -5.92
CA LEU A 13 -3.09 4.90 -5.71
C LEU A 13 -1.59 5.18 -5.65
N THR A 14 -1.09 5.98 -6.58
CA THR A 14 0.32 6.33 -6.61
C THR A 14 0.74 7.04 -5.33
N ARG A 15 -0.07 7.95 -4.82
CA ARG A 15 0.23 8.63 -3.56
C ARG A 15 0.31 7.66 -2.39
N LEU A 16 -0.63 6.71 -2.32
CA LEU A 16 -0.61 5.73 -1.25
C LEU A 16 0.66 4.89 -1.32
N ILE A 17 1.06 4.49 -2.51
CA ILE A 17 2.27 3.70 -2.70
C ILE A 17 3.50 4.52 -2.30
N GLU A 18 3.57 5.75 -2.73
CA GLU A 18 4.70 6.61 -2.40
C GLU A 18 4.81 6.87 -0.90
N ASP A 19 3.68 7.11 -0.25
CA ASP A 19 3.65 7.30 1.19
C ASP A 19 4.13 6.04 1.90
N PHE A 20 3.68 4.88 1.45
CA PHE A 20 4.08 3.62 2.04
C PHE A 20 5.58 3.40 1.91
N VAL A 21 6.11 3.61 0.71
CA VAL A 21 7.53 3.40 0.43
C VAL A 21 8.38 4.39 1.23
N THR A 22 7.97 5.64 1.30
CA THR A 22 8.72 6.65 2.02
C THR A 22 8.73 6.38 3.52
N ARG A 23 7.60 5.95 4.05
CA ARG A 23 7.49 5.71 5.47
C ARG A 23 8.25 4.46 5.90
N ASP A 24 8.14 3.40 5.10
CA ASP A 24 8.76 2.14 5.43
C ASP A 24 10.18 2.09 5.02
N GLY A 25 10.62 2.98 4.19
CA GLY A 25 11.81 2.86 3.66
C GLY A 25 12.90 3.46 4.06
N THR A 26 13.05 3.68 5.09
CA THR A 26 14.13 4.26 5.55
C THR A 26 15.28 3.64 5.28
N ASP A 27 15.60 3.38 4.47
CA ASP A 27 16.65 3.08 4.01
C ASP A 27 17.67 2.46 4.54
N ASN A 28 17.98 2.21 5.17
CA ASN A 28 18.97 1.33 5.61
C ASN A 28 20.07 1.09 4.65
N GLY A 29 20.44 2.03 3.91
CA GLY A 29 21.51 1.87 2.97
C GLY A 29 21.11 1.18 1.69
N ASP A 30 19.84 1.01 1.47
CA ASP A 30 19.36 0.40 0.25
C ASP A 30 19.38 1.46 -0.85
N ASP A 31 20.11 1.20 -1.92
CA ASP A 31 20.22 2.12 -3.02
C ASP A 31 19.11 1.96 -4.06
N THR A 32 18.09 1.21 -3.75
CA THR A 32 17.00 0.97 -4.70
C THR A 32 16.28 2.28 -5.02
N PRO A 33 16.15 2.66 -6.28
CA PRO A 33 15.45 3.89 -6.63
C PRO A 33 13.98 3.85 -6.21
N LEU A 34 13.43 5.00 -5.93
CA LEU A 34 12.03 5.12 -5.54
C LEU A 34 11.11 4.49 -6.59
N GLU A 35 11.39 4.70 -7.85
CA GLU A 35 10.58 4.13 -8.92
C GLU A 35 10.50 2.61 -8.83
N THR A 36 11.61 1.97 -8.53
CA THR A 36 11.65 0.51 -8.40
C THR A 36 10.84 0.07 -7.19
N ARG A 37 10.92 0.81 -6.09
CA ARG A 37 10.16 0.49 -4.89
C ARG A 37 8.66 0.62 -5.15
N VAL A 38 8.26 1.68 -5.85
CA VAL A 38 6.87 1.87 -6.21
C VAL A 38 6.38 0.72 -7.09
N LEU A 39 7.20 0.30 -8.05
CA LEU A 39 6.83 -0.80 -8.92
C LEU A 39 6.64 -2.09 -8.14
N ARG A 40 7.53 -2.37 -7.19
CA ARG A 40 7.42 -3.56 -6.36
C ARG A 40 6.13 -3.58 -5.55
N VAL A 41 5.73 -2.44 -5.02
CA VAL A 41 4.49 -2.36 -4.25
C VAL A 41 3.28 -2.54 -5.17
N ARG A 42 3.31 -1.98 -6.37
CA ARG A 42 2.24 -2.20 -7.34
C ARG A 42 2.11 -3.68 -7.67
N GLN A 43 3.22 -4.36 -7.85
CA GLN A 43 3.20 -5.79 -8.11
C GLN A 43 2.64 -6.56 -6.92
N ALA A 44 2.99 -6.14 -5.71
CA ALA A 44 2.44 -6.76 -4.50
C ALA A 44 0.92 -6.59 -4.43
N LEU A 45 0.42 -5.42 -4.81
CA LEU A 45 -1.03 -5.19 -4.85
C LEU A 45 -1.69 -6.10 -5.89
N THR A 46 -1.09 -6.23 -7.05
CA THR A 46 -1.61 -7.09 -8.10
C THR A 46 -1.65 -8.55 -7.67
N LYS A 47 -0.65 -8.98 -6.90
CA LYS A 47 -0.57 -10.35 -6.44
C LYS A 47 -1.35 -10.61 -5.15
N GLY A 48 -1.93 -9.57 -4.56
CA GLY A 48 -2.64 -9.72 -3.30
C GLY A 48 -1.76 -9.78 -2.08
N GLN A 49 -0.49 -9.42 -2.21
CA GLN A 49 0.43 -9.42 -1.09
C GLN A 49 0.41 -8.09 -0.32
N ALA A 50 -0.16 -7.06 -0.92
CA ALA A 50 -0.40 -5.79 -0.26
C ALA A 50 -1.85 -5.40 -0.50
N LEU A 51 -2.45 -4.72 0.46
CA LEU A 51 -3.87 -4.41 0.43
C LEU A 51 -4.09 -2.96 0.84
N ILE A 52 -5.20 -2.40 0.42
CA ILE A 52 -5.58 -1.05 0.81
C ILE A 52 -6.72 -1.15 1.80
N VAL A 53 -6.55 -0.50 2.94
CA VAL A 53 -7.53 -0.53 4.02
C VAL A 53 -8.11 0.86 4.18
N PHE A 54 -9.43 0.94 4.20
CA PHE A 54 -10.12 2.20 4.47
C PHE A 54 -10.49 2.26 5.94
N ASP A 55 -10.14 3.35 6.61
CA ASP A 55 -10.49 3.56 8.00
C ASP A 55 -11.66 4.53 8.06
N PRO A 56 -12.85 4.08 8.40
CA PRO A 56 -14.02 4.96 8.44
C PRO A 56 -13.95 6.02 9.54
N GLU A 57 -13.17 5.79 10.56
CA GLU A 57 -13.06 6.78 11.63
C GLU A 57 -12.30 8.01 11.17
N SER A 58 -11.20 7.81 10.45
CA SER A 58 -10.42 8.92 9.94
C SER A 58 -10.78 9.23 8.49
N GLU A 59 -11.59 8.40 7.87
CA GLU A 59 -11.96 8.53 6.45
C GLU A 59 -10.73 8.56 5.56
N GLN A 60 -9.75 7.75 5.88
CA GLN A 60 -8.51 7.69 5.12
C GLN A 60 -8.22 6.28 4.65
N CYS A 61 -7.54 6.20 3.51
CA CYS A 61 -7.07 4.93 3.00
C CYS A 61 -5.61 4.74 3.39
N GLN A 62 -5.23 3.51 3.66
CA GLN A 62 -3.86 3.19 4.04
C GLN A 62 -3.44 1.91 3.35
N LEU A 63 -2.24 1.89 2.83
CA LEU A 63 -1.69 0.70 2.20
C LEU A 63 -0.95 -0.12 3.26
N MET A 64 -1.21 -1.42 3.30
CA MET A 64 -0.59 -2.32 4.26
C MET A 64 -0.20 -3.61 3.58
N LEU A 65 0.83 -4.25 4.08
CA LEU A 65 1.18 -5.58 3.62
C LEU A 65 0.14 -6.57 4.14
N LYS A 66 -0.10 -7.63 3.40
CA LYS A 66 -1.15 -8.59 3.74
C LYS A 66 -1.01 -9.11 5.17
N HIS A 67 0.20 -9.43 5.58
CA HIS A 67 0.41 -9.99 6.91
C HIS A 67 0.22 -8.96 8.03
N ASP A 68 0.18 -7.66 7.70
CA ASP A 68 -0.05 -6.62 8.69
C ASP A 68 -1.53 -6.27 8.80
N VAL A 69 -2.36 -6.75 7.89
CA VAL A 69 -3.79 -6.44 7.92
C VAL A 69 -4.48 -7.32 8.96
N PRO A 70 -5.28 -6.71 9.85
CA PRO A 70 -6.00 -7.52 10.86
C PRO A 70 -6.88 -8.56 10.21
N LYS A 71 -6.91 -9.75 10.80
CA LYS A 71 -7.66 -10.86 10.23
C LYS A 71 -9.14 -10.57 10.09
N HIS A 72 -9.70 -9.81 11.01
CA HIS A 72 -11.13 -9.53 10.97
C HIS A 72 -11.54 -8.74 9.72
N LEU A 73 -10.60 -8.10 9.04
CA LEU A 73 -10.92 -7.37 7.81
C LEU A 73 -11.07 -8.30 6.61
N PHE A 74 -10.65 -9.55 6.74
CA PHE A 74 -10.78 -10.51 5.64
C PHE A 74 -12.08 -11.29 5.72
N ASP A 75 -12.82 -11.15 6.77
CA ASP A 75 -14.07 -11.92 6.94
C ASP A 75 -15.30 -11.21 6.41
#